data_bd81ba5835b9562186cf3e2985a251f9
#
_entry.id   bd81ba5835b9562186cf3e2985a251f9
#
_cell.length_a   1.000
_cell.length_b   1.000
_cell.length_c   1.000
_cell.angle_alpha   90.00
_cell.angle_beta   90.00
_cell.angle_gamma   90.00
#
_symmetry.space_group_name_H-M   'P 1'
#
loop_
_entity.id
_entity.type
_entity.pdbx_description
1 polymer ?
#
loop_
_entity_poly.entity_id
_entity_poly.type
_entity_poly.pdbx_seq_one_letter_code
_entity_poly.pdbx_strand_id
1 'polypeptide(L)'
;MATKNVTDENFQTEVLKADKPTLVDFWAEWCGPCKQLSPILEEISNEMNEVVFVKHNIDEQPNMPVKYGVRGIPTMLIFKNGELKGTKVGATTKSNIVSWIKENL
;
A
#
# COMPACT_ATOMS: atom_id res chain seq x y z
N MET A 1 1.48 -12.86 8.44
CA MET A 1 0.33 -12.41 8.26
C MET A 1 0.23 -11.10 7.51
N ALA A 2 -0.38 -10.90 7.14
CA ALA A 2 -1.20 -10.34 6.41
C ALA A 2 -1.21 -8.86 6.37
N THR A 3 -1.90 -8.38 5.40
CA THR A 3 -2.18 -6.95 5.28
C THR A 3 -3.24 -6.59 6.32
N LYS A 4 -3.21 -5.34 6.79
CA LYS A 4 -4.23 -4.82 7.70
C LYS A 4 -4.80 -3.52 7.13
N ASN A 5 -6.01 -3.20 7.56
CA ASN A 5 -6.69 -1.99 7.10
C ASN A 5 -6.21 -0.77 7.89
N VAL A 6 -6.07 0.36 7.19
CA VAL A 6 -5.81 1.67 7.83
C VAL A 6 -6.86 2.66 7.38
N THR A 7 -7.06 3.69 8.18
CA THR A 7 -8.06 4.74 7.96
C THR A 7 -7.37 6.09 7.80
N ASP A 8 -8.11 7.08 7.33
CA ASP A 8 -7.61 8.47 7.30
C ASP A 8 -7.17 8.92 8.69
N GLU A 9 -7.93 8.51 9.71
CA GLU A 9 -7.68 8.92 11.08
C GLU A 9 -6.39 8.31 11.65
N ASN A 10 -6.13 7.02 11.39
CA ASN A 10 -4.96 6.36 11.95
C ASN A 10 -3.76 6.29 11.01
N PHE A 11 -3.86 6.91 9.84
CA PHE A 11 -2.79 6.87 8.83
C PHE A 11 -1.46 7.39 9.39
N GLN A 12 -1.51 8.49 10.12
CA GLN A 12 -0.29 9.07 10.68
C GLN A 12 0.41 8.09 11.63
N THR A 13 -0.36 7.48 12.52
CA THR A 13 0.19 6.54 13.51
C THR A 13 0.68 5.25 12.87
N GLU A 14 -0.15 4.68 11.98
CA GLU A 14 0.12 3.34 11.44
C GLU A 14 1.10 3.34 10.27
N VAL A 15 1.20 4.46 9.56
CA VAL A 15 2.05 4.55 8.36
C VAL A 15 3.21 5.49 8.56
N LEU A 16 2.93 6.75 8.89
CA LEU A 16 3.98 7.78 8.93
C LEU A 16 4.90 7.63 10.12
N LYS A 17 4.40 7.11 11.23
CA LYS A 17 5.19 6.88 12.44
C LYS A 17 5.63 5.44 12.63
N ALA A 18 5.41 4.60 11.62
CA ALA A 18 5.80 3.19 11.71
C ALA A 18 7.31 3.06 11.76
N ASP A 19 7.78 2.08 12.54
CA ASP A 19 9.21 1.79 12.69
C ASP A 19 9.80 1.15 11.44
N LYS A 20 8.98 0.47 10.66
CA LYS A 20 9.39 -0.22 9.44
C LYS A 20 8.86 0.49 8.21
N PRO A 21 9.50 0.30 7.06
CA PRO A 21 8.90 0.73 5.80
C PRO A 21 7.49 0.16 5.66
N THR A 22 6.57 0.98 5.15
CA THR A 22 5.17 0.60 5.05
C THR A 22 4.69 0.79 3.62
N LEU A 23 4.12 -0.28 3.05
CA LEU A 23 3.47 -0.24 1.75
C LEU A 23 1.98 -0.05 1.97
N VAL A 24 1.41 0.99 1.34
CA VAL A 24 -0.02 1.28 1.40
C VAL A 24 -0.65 0.96 0.06
N ASP A 25 -1.66 0.08 0.06
CA ASP A 25 -2.43 -0.30 -1.12
C ASP A 25 -3.75 0.47 -1.09
N PHE A 26 -3.90 1.45 -1.99
CA PHE A 26 -5.16 2.17 -2.17
C PHE A 26 -6.04 1.38 -3.13
N TRP A 27 -7.24 1.02 -2.68
CA TRP A 27 -8.12 0.10 -3.39
C TRP A 27 -9.59 0.43 -3.18
N ALA A 28 -10.46 -0.23 -3.93
CA ALA A 28 -11.92 -0.15 -3.75
C ALA A 28 -12.57 -1.48 -4.11
N GLU A 29 -13.75 -1.74 -3.54
CA GLU A 29 -14.48 -2.99 -3.78
C GLU A 29 -14.84 -3.20 -5.25
N TRP A 30 -15.15 -2.11 -5.97
CA TRP A 30 -15.55 -2.19 -7.37
C TRP A 30 -14.38 -2.35 -8.34
N CYS A 31 -13.18 -2.33 -7.85
CA CYS A 31 -11.98 -2.30 -8.69
C CYS A 31 -11.49 -3.74 -8.98
N GLY A 32 -11.68 -4.20 -10.21
CA GLY A 32 -11.23 -5.54 -10.61
C GLY A 32 -9.73 -5.77 -10.45
N PRO A 33 -8.88 -4.87 -11.00
CA PRO A 33 -7.43 -5.03 -10.84
C PRO A 33 -6.98 -5.00 -9.37
N CYS A 34 -7.68 -4.26 -8.50
CA CYS A 34 -7.38 -4.26 -7.07
C CYS A 34 -7.58 -5.65 -6.47
N LYS A 35 -8.63 -6.35 -6.91
CA LYS A 35 -8.92 -7.69 -6.42
C LYS A 35 -7.90 -8.70 -6.90
N GLN A 36 -7.34 -8.50 -8.08
CA GLN A 36 -6.26 -9.35 -8.58
C GLN A 36 -4.97 -9.12 -7.79
N LEU A 37 -4.71 -7.88 -7.39
CA LEU A 37 -3.51 -7.51 -6.66
C LEU A 37 -3.54 -8.00 -5.21
N SER A 38 -4.72 -8.01 -4.59
CA SER A 38 -4.87 -8.30 -3.17
C SER A 38 -4.22 -9.62 -2.73
N PRO A 39 -4.47 -10.77 -3.38
CA PRO A 39 -3.83 -12.02 -2.96
C PRO A 39 -2.31 -12.00 -3.17
N ILE A 40 -1.83 -11.26 -4.17
CA ILE A 40 -0.39 -11.14 -4.42
C ILE A 40 0.27 -10.39 -3.27
N LEU A 41 -0.32 -9.29 -2.84
CA LEU A 41 0.21 -8.51 -1.70
C LEU A 41 0.14 -9.31 -0.41
N GLU A 42 -0.91 -10.10 -0.23
CA GLU A 42 -1.03 -10.95 0.94
C GLU A 42 0.12 -11.97 0.98
N GLU A 43 0.43 -12.57 -0.16
CA GLU A 43 1.53 -13.52 -0.28
C GLU A 43 2.86 -12.85 0.02
N ILE A 44 3.12 -11.68 -0.58
CA ILE A 44 4.37 -10.95 -0.33
C ILE A 44 4.49 -10.56 1.13
N SER A 45 3.39 -10.15 1.77
CA SER A 45 3.41 -9.75 3.18
C SER A 45 3.82 -10.89 4.10
N ASN A 46 3.53 -12.12 3.72
CA ASN A 46 3.94 -13.28 4.49
C ASN A 46 5.42 -13.63 4.28
N GLU A 47 6.02 -13.13 3.21
CA GLU A 47 7.41 -13.43 2.85
C GLU A 47 8.38 -12.31 3.22
N MET A 48 7.92 -11.06 3.32
CA MET A 48 8.77 -9.89 3.57
C MET A 48 8.42 -9.25 4.90
N ASN A 49 8.99 -9.76 5.99
CA ASN A 49 8.71 -9.28 7.34
C ASN A 49 9.31 -7.91 7.63
N GLU A 50 10.22 -7.44 6.79
CA GLU A 50 10.86 -6.13 6.97
C GLU A 50 9.97 -4.97 6.51
N VAL A 51 8.83 -5.27 5.87
CA VAL A 51 7.88 -4.26 5.39
C VAL A 51 6.51 -4.52 6.00
N VAL A 52 5.83 -3.45 6.42
CA VAL A 52 4.44 -3.54 6.88
C VAL A 52 3.54 -3.27 5.67
N PHE A 53 2.52 -4.10 5.49
CA PHE A 53 1.60 -3.97 4.36
C PHE A 53 0.23 -3.58 4.89
N VAL A 54 -0.31 -2.45 4.42
CA VAL A 54 -1.61 -1.96 4.84
C VAL A 54 -2.48 -1.67 3.63
N LYS A 55 -3.80 -1.70 3.82
CA LYS A 55 -4.80 -1.43 2.78
C LYS A 55 -5.63 -0.22 3.19
N HIS A 56 -5.92 0.63 2.22
CA HIS A 56 -6.66 1.87 2.43
C HIS A 56 -7.79 1.94 1.41
N ASN A 57 -9.02 1.75 1.86
CA ASN A 57 -10.21 1.77 0.99
C ASN A 57 -10.56 3.23 0.67
N ILE A 58 -10.45 3.61 -0.60
CA ILE A 58 -10.62 5.01 -1.00
C ILE A 58 -12.06 5.52 -0.89
N ASP A 59 -13.05 4.61 -0.93
CA ASP A 59 -14.45 5.01 -0.81
C ASP A 59 -14.82 5.33 0.63
N GLU A 60 -14.28 4.55 1.57
CA GLU A 60 -14.53 4.75 2.99
C GLU A 60 -13.62 5.82 3.59
N GLN A 61 -12.43 5.99 3.01
CA GLN A 61 -11.36 6.83 3.56
C GLN A 61 -10.81 7.73 2.45
N PRO A 62 -11.53 8.81 2.09
CA PRO A 62 -11.18 9.60 0.90
C PRO A 62 -10.08 10.65 1.09
N ASN A 63 -9.69 10.96 2.32
CA ASN A 63 -8.80 12.10 2.56
C ASN A 63 -7.35 11.84 2.18
N MET A 64 -6.81 10.67 2.53
CA MET A 64 -5.41 10.36 2.23
C MET A 64 -5.15 10.16 0.74
N PRO A 65 -6.04 9.50 -0.02
CA PRO A 65 -5.85 9.43 -1.47
C PRO A 65 -5.74 10.82 -2.11
N VAL A 66 -6.59 11.75 -1.70
CA VAL A 66 -6.54 13.13 -2.22
C VAL A 66 -5.23 13.80 -1.83
N LYS A 67 -4.83 13.66 -0.56
CA LYS A 67 -3.60 14.28 -0.06
C LYS A 67 -2.38 13.83 -0.86
N TYR A 68 -2.30 12.56 -1.22
CA TYR A 68 -1.15 12.00 -1.92
C TYR A 68 -1.33 11.93 -3.42
N GLY A 69 -2.36 12.57 -3.97
CA GLY A 69 -2.56 12.67 -5.41
C GLY A 69 -2.90 11.36 -6.09
N VAL A 70 -3.55 10.44 -5.38
CA VAL A 70 -3.95 9.16 -5.94
C VAL A 70 -5.17 9.39 -6.83
N ARG A 71 -5.03 9.14 -8.13
CA ARG A 71 -6.08 9.37 -9.12
C ARG A 71 -6.65 8.09 -9.71
N GLY A 72 -5.87 7.02 -9.68
CA GLY A 72 -6.30 5.73 -10.20
C GLY A 72 -5.99 4.66 -9.19
N ILE A 73 -6.65 3.52 -9.29
CA ILE A 73 -6.44 2.39 -8.40
C ILE A 73 -6.31 1.11 -9.19
N PRO A 74 -5.54 0.13 -8.68
CA PRO A 74 -4.79 0.20 -7.45
C PRO A 74 -3.59 1.14 -7.57
N THR A 75 -3.23 1.79 -6.47
CA THR A 75 -1.99 2.56 -6.37
C THR A 75 -1.32 2.14 -5.08
N MET A 76 -0.04 1.80 -5.17
CA MET A 76 0.76 1.45 -4.01
C MET A 76 1.76 2.55 -3.73
N LEU A 77 1.84 2.95 -2.46
CA LEU A 77 2.83 3.92 -1.99
C LEU A 77 3.72 3.23 -0.97
N ILE A 78 5.01 3.54 -0.98
CA ILE A 78 5.92 3.08 0.08
C ILE A 78 6.40 4.29 0.86
N PHE A 79 6.24 4.20 2.19
CA PHE A 79 6.72 5.20 3.12
C PHE A 79 7.84 4.60 3.98
N LYS A 80 8.83 5.42 4.28
CA LYS A 80 9.91 5.04 5.20
C LYS A 80 10.28 6.27 6.02
N ASN A 81 10.25 6.12 7.34
CA ASN A 81 10.55 7.21 8.27
C ASN A 81 9.68 8.45 8.02
N GLY A 82 8.40 8.21 7.69
CA GLY A 82 7.45 9.29 7.45
C GLY A 82 7.53 9.92 6.07
N GLU A 83 8.41 9.45 5.20
CA GLU A 83 8.60 10.01 3.88
C GLU A 83 8.11 9.06 2.79
N LEU A 84 7.46 9.62 1.78
CA LEU A 84 7.06 8.87 0.59
C LEU A 84 8.30 8.55 -0.25
N LYS A 85 8.57 7.26 -0.46
CA LYS A 85 9.75 6.80 -1.19
C LYS A 85 9.44 6.34 -2.60
N GLY A 86 8.24 5.85 -2.85
CA GLY A 86 7.91 5.35 -4.18
C GLY A 86 6.42 5.25 -4.40
N THR A 87 6.02 5.28 -5.67
CA THR A 87 4.64 5.18 -6.12
C THR A 87 4.57 4.19 -7.26
N LYS A 88 3.60 3.27 -7.21
CA LYS A 88 3.39 2.33 -8.30
C LYS A 88 1.90 2.26 -8.59
N VAL A 89 1.53 2.63 -9.81
CA VAL A 89 0.14 2.64 -10.26
C VAL A 89 -0.17 1.38 -11.07
N GLY A 90 -1.31 0.78 -10.77
CA GLY A 90 -1.80 -0.38 -11.51
C GLY A 90 -1.35 -1.71 -10.92
N ALA A 91 -2.04 -2.78 -11.33
CA ALA A 91 -1.68 -4.13 -10.94
C ALA A 91 -0.54 -4.64 -11.82
N THR A 92 0.32 -5.46 -11.24
CA THR A 92 1.42 -6.07 -11.97
C THR A 92 1.79 -7.40 -11.31
N THR A 93 2.87 -8.04 -11.76
CA THR A 93 3.26 -9.35 -11.26
C THR A 93 3.91 -9.25 -9.89
N LYS A 94 3.88 -10.38 -9.16
CA LYS A 94 4.56 -10.48 -7.87
C LYS A 94 6.03 -10.08 -8.00
N SER A 95 6.71 -10.58 -9.02
CA SER A 95 8.13 -10.32 -9.25
C SER A 95 8.41 -8.83 -9.41
N ASN A 96 7.57 -8.13 -10.20
CA ASN A 96 7.73 -6.69 -10.38
C ASN A 96 7.50 -5.93 -9.08
N ILE A 97 6.53 -6.35 -8.28
CA ILE A 97 6.23 -5.69 -7.02
C ILE A 97 7.38 -5.87 -6.05
N VAL A 98 7.89 -7.08 -5.91
CA VAL A 98 9.01 -7.36 -5.01
C VAL A 98 10.24 -6.54 -5.39
N SER A 99 10.54 -6.47 -6.68
CA SER A 99 11.67 -5.66 -7.17
C SER A 99 11.47 -4.19 -6.83
N TRP A 100 10.27 -3.67 -7.07
CA TRP A 100 9.96 -2.28 -6.78
C TRP A 100 10.06 -1.97 -5.28
N ILE A 101 9.58 -2.88 -4.44
CA ILE A 101 9.71 -2.71 -2.99
C ILE A 101 11.20 -2.60 -2.61
N LYS A 102 12.02 -3.52 -3.12
CA LYS A 102 13.44 -3.55 -2.77
C LYS A 102 14.17 -2.28 -3.23
N GLU A 103 13.76 -1.70 -4.35
CA GLU A 103 14.34 -0.45 -4.84
C GLU A 103 14.04 0.73 -3.92
N ASN A 104 13.01 0.64 -3.09
CA ASN A 104 12.53 1.75 -2.27
C ASN A 104 12.73 1.53 -0.77
N LEU A 105 13.50 0.54 -0.40
CA LEU A 105 13.84 0.31 1.02
C LEU A 105 15.11 1.10 1.46
#